data_6624770c101f1c615639e362dd80004d
#
_entry.id   6624770c101f1c615639e362dd80004d
#
_cell.length_a   1.000
_cell.length_b   1.000
_cell.length_c   1.000
_cell.angle_alpha   90.00
_cell.angle_beta   90.00
_cell.angle_gamma   90.00
#
_symmetry.space_group_name_H-M   'P 1'
#
loop_
_entity.id
_entity.type
_entity.pdbx_description
1 polymer ?
#
loop_
_entity_poly.entity_id
_entity_poly.type
_entity_poly.pdbx_seq_one_letter_code
_entity_poly.pdbx_strand_id
1 'polypeptide(L)'
;YSRAIAMKIYNRILELRPSWKEKVKVVMTESNKDPEEWRAVIGNKRRRDELAKEFKDNNSEMKIAIVVDMWLTGFDVPSLATMYVYKPMQGYNLMQAIARVNRVFQDKEGGLIVDYVGIASALKQAMNDYTARDKKNYGDTDIAKVAYPKFLEKLSICRDLFHGYDYSKFTNGTDLERSKAITGAVNFIVGTDKERERE
;
A
#
# COMPACT_ATOMS: atom_id res chain seq x y z
N TYR A 1 11.16 -9.66 -4.48
CA TYR A 1 9.84 -10.24 -4.51
C TYR A 1 9.87 -11.64 -3.95
N SER A 2 10.70 -11.81 -2.96
CA SER A 2 10.95 -13.10 -2.38
C SER A 2 10.21 -13.23 -1.04
N ARG A 3 10.04 -14.45 -0.62
CA ARG A 3 9.53 -14.81 0.71
C ARG A 3 10.33 -14.12 1.83
N ALA A 4 11.67 -14.01 1.64
CA ALA A 4 12.56 -13.33 2.57
C ALA A 4 12.22 -11.83 2.71
N ILE A 5 11.83 -11.15 1.64
CA ILE A 5 11.40 -9.74 1.72
C ILE A 5 10.10 -9.62 2.51
N ALA A 6 9.13 -10.51 2.29
CA ALA A 6 7.88 -10.50 3.07
C ALA A 6 8.14 -10.65 4.57
N MET A 7 9.04 -11.56 4.96
CA MET A 7 9.44 -11.74 6.37
C MET A 7 10.20 -10.54 6.91
N LYS A 8 11.09 -9.92 6.13
CA LYS A 8 11.77 -8.67 6.53
C LYS A 8 10.78 -7.53 6.79
N ILE A 9 9.79 -7.36 5.91
CA ILE A 9 8.73 -6.34 6.09
C ILE A 9 7.94 -6.65 7.37
N TYR A 10 7.52 -7.90 7.57
CA TYR A 10 6.80 -8.32 8.76
C TYR A 10 7.58 -8.01 10.04
N ASN A 11 8.84 -8.45 10.12
CA ASN A 11 9.69 -8.20 11.28
C ASN A 11 9.89 -6.70 11.52
N ARG A 12 10.12 -5.93 10.44
CA ARG A 12 10.31 -4.48 10.58
C ARG A 12 9.05 -3.76 11.08
N ILE A 13 7.87 -4.18 10.65
CA ILE A 13 6.61 -3.65 11.18
C ILE A 13 6.50 -3.94 12.67
N LEU A 14 6.82 -5.16 13.11
CA LEU A 14 6.73 -5.53 14.52
C LEU A 14 7.81 -4.87 15.40
N GLU A 15 8.99 -4.59 14.85
CA GLU A 15 10.00 -3.77 15.55
C GLU A 15 9.48 -2.34 15.80
N LEU A 16 8.86 -1.74 14.79
CA LEU A 16 8.32 -0.37 14.88
C LEU A 16 7.02 -0.29 15.67
N ARG A 17 6.23 -1.36 15.64
CA ARG A 17 4.91 -1.43 16.28
C ARG A 17 4.68 -2.83 16.89
N PRO A 18 5.28 -3.14 18.04
CA PRO A 18 5.15 -4.47 18.67
C PRO A 18 3.71 -4.87 18.98
N SER A 19 2.85 -3.88 19.29
CA SER A 19 1.42 -4.09 19.55
C SER A 19 0.61 -4.53 18.32
N TRP A 20 1.19 -4.51 17.11
CA TRP A 20 0.52 -4.89 15.88
C TRP A 20 0.66 -6.39 15.54
N LYS A 21 1.21 -7.20 16.42
CA LYS A 21 1.42 -8.64 16.21
C LYS A 21 0.15 -9.37 15.74
N GLU A 22 -0.99 -9.03 16.33
CA GLU A 22 -2.27 -9.63 15.92
C GLU A 22 -2.86 -8.95 14.68
N LYS A 23 -2.50 -7.69 14.41
CA LYS A 23 -3.01 -6.93 13.27
C LYS A 23 -2.33 -7.26 11.95
N VAL A 24 -1.08 -7.73 11.97
CA VAL A 24 -0.27 -8.02 10.78
C VAL A 24 -0.01 -9.51 10.67
N LYS A 25 -0.35 -10.11 9.54
CA LYS A 25 -0.11 -11.53 9.27
C LYS A 25 0.57 -11.70 7.91
N VAL A 26 1.38 -12.77 7.80
CA VAL A 26 2.04 -13.16 6.55
C VAL A 26 1.27 -14.32 5.93
N VAL A 27 0.93 -14.19 4.66
CA VAL A 27 0.18 -15.20 3.91
C VAL A 27 0.99 -15.61 2.69
N MET A 28 1.64 -16.75 2.79
CA MET A 28 2.37 -17.38 1.70
C MET A 28 2.40 -18.89 1.89
N THR A 29 2.70 -19.64 0.82
CA THR A 29 2.81 -21.10 0.90
C THR A 29 4.03 -21.48 1.74
N GLU A 30 3.91 -22.51 2.56
CA GLU A 30 5.06 -23.11 3.25
C GLU A 30 6.02 -23.77 2.26
N SER A 31 7.28 -23.84 2.63
CA SER A 31 8.32 -24.57 1.89
C SER A 31 9.20 -25.33 2.87
N ASN A 32 9.62 -26.52 2.49
CA ASN A 32 10.56 -27.33 3.29
C ASN A 32 11.94 -26.66 3.45
N LYS A 33 12.23 -25.66 2.62
CA LYS A 33 13.47 -24.86 2.65
C LYS A 33 13.36 -23.65 3.56
N ASP A 34 12.17 -23.37 4.14
CA ASP A 34 12.00 -22.23 5.02
C ASP A 34 12.69 -22.45 6.36
N PRO A 35 13.32 -21.40 6.94
CA PRO A 35 13.77 -21.44 8.33
C PRO A 35 12.62 -21.80 9.29
N GLU A 36 12.95 -22.46 10.37
CA GLU A 36 11.94 -22.91 11.35
C GLU A 36 11.13 -21.73 11.92
N GLU A 37 11.79 -20.62 12.20
CA GLU A 37 11.18 -19.39 12.67
C GLU A 37 10.10 -18.83 11.71
N TRP A 38 10.28 -19.03 10.39
CA TRP A 38 9.29 -18.61 9.41
C TRP A 38 8.06 -19.50 9.42
N ARG A 39 8.26 -20.81 9.63
CA ARG A 39 7.14 -21.78 9.67
C ARG A 39 6.16 -21.45 10.78
N ALA A 40 6.67 -21.00 11.93
CA ALA A 40 5.82 -20.55 13.02
C ALA A 40 4.93 -19.34 12.67
N VAL A 41 5.44 -18.43 11.81
CA VAL A 41 4.71 -17.23 11.37
C VAL A 41 3.74 -17.55 10.23
N ILE A 42 4.20 -18.33 9.21
CA ILE A 42 3.45 -18.62 7.99
C ILE A 42 2.32 -19.61 8.26
N GLY A 43 2.61 -20.64 9.04
CA GLY A 43 1.69 -21.74 9.31
C GLY A 43 1.42 -22.62 8.08
N ASN A 44 0.54 -23.57 8.25
CA ASN A 44 0.14 -24.55 7.23
C ASN A 44 -1.07 -24.07 6.41
N LYS A 45 -1.58 -24.92 5.52
CA LYS A 45 -2.78 -24.63 4.69
C LYS A 45 -3.98 -24.25 5.55
N ARG A 46 -4.25 -25.00 6.63
CA ARG A 46 -5.38 -24.73 7.54
C ARG A 46 -5.28 -23.32 8.14
N ARG A 47 -4.09 -22.92 8.59
CA ARG A 47 -3.86 -21.57 9.12
C ARG A 47 -4.12 -20.49 8.08
N ARG A 48 -3.72 -20.71 6.83
CA ARG A 48 -4.01 -19.76 5.73
C ARG A 48 -5.50 -19.61 5.45
N ASP A 49 -6.26 -20.70 5.54
CA ASP A 49 -7.71 -20.68 5.35
C ASP A 49 -8.40 -19.94 6.53
N GLU A 50 -7.88 -20.08 7.75
CA GLU A 50 -8.32 -19.31 8.92
C GLU A 50 -8.02 -17.82 8.74
N LEU A 51 -6.79 -17.46 8.36
CA LEU A 51 -6.40 -16.06 8.08
C LEU A 51 -7.24 -15.43 6.95
N ALA A 52 -7.65 -16.23 5.98
CA ALA A 52 -8.52 -15.76 4.90
C ALA A 52 -9.92 -15.39 5.42
N LYS A 53 -10.43 -16.11 6.41
CA LYS A 53 -11.70 -15.79 7.09
C LYS A 53 -11.54 -14.57 8.00
N GLU A 54 -10.47 -14.55 8.80
CA GLU A 54 -10.14 -13.42 9.68
C GLU A 54 -10.02 -12.12 8.88
N PHE A 55 -9.34 -12.12 7.73
CA PHE A 55 -9.15 -10.92 6.91
C PHE A 55 -10.43 -10.42 6.23
N LYS A 56 -11.41 -11.29 6.02
CA LYS A 56 -12.73 -10.93 5.49
C LYS A 56 -13.67 -10.37 6.57
N ASP A 57 -13.41 -10.68 7.82
CA ASP A 57 -14.22 -10.20 8.95
C ASP A 57 -13.75 -8.80 9.36
N ASN A 58 -14.61 -7.80 9.14
CA ASN A 58 -14.33 -6.41 9.50
C ASN A 58 -14.13 -6.19 11.01
N ASN A 59 -14.66 -7.09 11.85
CA ASN A 59 -14.52 -7.04 13.31
C ASN A 59 -13.25 -7.74 13.80
N SER A 60 -12.55 -8.49 12.94
CA SER A 60 -11.29 -9.13 13.28
C SER A 60 -10.22 -8.09 13.62
N GLU A 61 -9.28 -8.45 14.51
CA GLU A 61 -8.09 -7.65 14.78
C GLU A 61 -7.13 -7.59 13.58
N MET A 62 -7.15 -8.59 12.71
CA MET A 62 -6.31 -8.63 11.52
C MET A 62 -6.67 -7.50 10.55
N LYS A 63 -5.73 -6.59 10.28
CA LYS A 63 -5.92 -5.42 9.39
C LYS A 63 -4.94 -5.38 8.22
N ILE A 64 -3.82 -6.09 8.33
CA ILE A 64 -2.76 -6.08 7.32
C ILE A 64 -2.38 -7.50 6.96
N ALA A 65 -2.44 -7.82 5.67
CA ALA A 65 -1.97 -9.07 5.10
C ALA A 65 -0.75 -8.81 4.22
N ILE A 66 0.39 -9.41 4.56
CA ILE A 66 1.58 -9.43 3.70
C ILE A 66 1.51 -10.70 2.87
N VAL A 67 1.32 -10.55 1.55
CA VAL A 67 1.09 -11.68 0.65
C VAL A 67 2.24 -11.87 -0.35
N VAL A 68 2.55 -13.11 -0.69
CA VAL A 68 3.47 -13.46 -1.76
C VAL A 68 2.71 -14.34 -2.76
N ASP A 69 2.34 -13.76 -3.88
CA ASP A 69 1.59 -14.40 -4.99
C ASP A 69 0.27 -15.08 -4.58
N MET A 70 -0.24 -14.77 -3.39
CA MET A 70 -1.49 -15.31 -2.88
C MET A 70 -2.58 -14.23 -2.82
N TRP A 71 -3.84 -14.65 -2.89
CA TRP A 71 -5.01 -13.78 -2.80
C TRP A 71 -5.15 -12.72 -3.91
N LEU A 72 -4.26 -12.71 -4.88
CA LEU A 72 -4.39 -11.83 -6.05
C LEU A 72 -5.50 -12.29 -7.00
N THR A 73 -5.80 -13.59 -6.99
CA THR A 73 -6.89 -14.20 -7.75
C THR A 73 -7.82 -15.00 -6.85
N GLY A 74 -9.13 -15.02 -7.14
CA GLY A 74 -10.08 -15.86 -6.42
C GLY A 74 -10.39 -15.45 -4.96
N PHE A 75 -9.76 -14.42 -4.42
CA PHE A 75 -9.99 -13.96 -3.06
C PHE A 75 -10.70 -12.59 -3.07
N ASP A 76 -11.82 -12.51 -2.41
CA ASP A 76 -12.66 -11.31 -2.38
C ASP A 76 -12.78 -10.71 -0.99
N VAL A 77 -12.41 -9.41 -0.86
CA VAL A 77 -12.52 -8.60 0.34
C VAL A 77 -12.95 -7.19 -0.07
N PRO A 78 -14.25 -6.91 -0.16
CA PRO A 78 -14.73 -5.60 -0.60
C PRO A 78 -14.28 -4.44 0.28
N SER A 79 -14.07 -4.68 1.59
CA SER A 79 -13.58 -3.70 2.56
C SER A 79 -12.08 -3.35 2.41
N LEU A 80 -11.33 -4.07 1.55
CA LEU A 80 -9.90 -3.79 1.34
C LEU A 80 -9.68 -2.36 0.85
N ALA A 81 -9.11 -1.51 1.68
CA ALA A 81 -8.99 -0.08 1.43
C ALA A 81 -7.69 0.27 0.68
N THR A 82 -6.58 -0.37 1.02
CA THR A 82 -5.26 0.00 0.49
C THR A 82 -4.47 -1.23 0.08
N MET A 83 -3.76 -1.12 -1.05
CA MET A 83 -2.79 -2.11 -1.51
C MET A 83 -1.42 -1.45 -1.67
N TYR A 84 -0.43 -2.01 -0.99
CA TYR A 84 0.98 -1.63 -1.12
C TYR A 84 1.67 -2.59 -2.09
N VAL A 85 2.15 -2.06 -3.21
CA VAL A 85 2.76 -2.87 -4.26
C VAL A 85 4.27 -2.76 -4.18
N TYR A 86 4.91 -3.89 -3.86
CA TYR A 86 6.36 -4.03 -3.78
C TYR A 86 6.91 -5.08 -4.77
N LYS A 87 6.09 -5.53 -5.71
CA LYS A 87 6.46 -6.49 -6.75
C LYS A 87 6.09 -5.92 -8.12
N PRO A 88 6.99 -5.96 -9.13
CA PRO A 88 6.62 -5.62 -10.50
C PRO A 88 5.48 -6.52 -10.98
N MET A 89 4.42 -5.91 -11.46
CA MET A 89 3.26 -6.58 -12.05
C MET A 89 2.91 -5.94 -13.37
N GLN A 90 2.42 -6.72 -14.32
CA GLN A 90 2.09 -6.26 -15.67
C GLN A 90 0.79 -6.90 -16.17
N GLY A 91 0.18 -6.26 -17.16
CA GLY A 91 -0.95 -6.79 -17.90
C GLY A 91 -2.10 -7.26 -17.00
N TYR A 92 -2.62 -8.43 -17.29
CA TYR A 92 -3.79 -9.02 -16.62
C TYR A 92 -3.61 -9.19 -15.10
N ASN A 93 -2.44 -9.63 -14.65
CA ASN A 93 -2.17 -9.81 -13.21
C ASN A 93 -2.23 -8.49 -12.44
N LEU A 94 -1.73 -7.42 -13.03
CA LEU A 94 -1.81 -6.07 -12.45
C LEU A 94 -3.27 -5.62 -12.37
N MET A 95 -4.03 -5.77 -13.45
CA MET A 95 -5.45 -5.40 -13.48
C MET A 95 -6.27 -6.18 -12.45
N GLN A 96 -6.00 -7.47 -12.29
CA GLN A 96 -6.66 -8.28 -11.28
C GLN A 96 -6.34 -7.83 -9.85
N ALA A 97 -5.09 -7.51 -9.56
CA ALA A 97 -4.68 -7.00 -8.25
C ALA A 97 -5.39 -5.67 -7.92
N ILE A 98 -5.42 -4.75 -8.88
CA ILE A 98 -6.09 -3.46 -8.75
C ILE A 98 -7.60 -3.64 -8.52
N ALA A 99 -8.25 -4.51 -9.27
CA ALA A 99 -9.68 -4.79 -9.13
C ALA A 99 -10.05 -5.32 -7.73
N ARG A 100 -9.11 -5.87 -6.95
CA ARG A 100 -9.36 -6.29 -5.56
C ARG A 100 -9.56 -5.11 -4.62
N VAL A 101 -8.83 -4.03 -4.83
CA VAL A 101 -8.88 -2.82 -3.99
C VAL A 101 -9.94 -1.86 -4.48
N ASN A 102 -10.09 -1.76 -5.80
CA ASN A 102 -11.00 -0.81 -6.44
C ASN A 102 -12.45 -1.33 -6.45
N ARG A 103 -13.01 -1.53 -5.25
CA ARG A 103 -14.41 -1.92 -5.05
C ARG A 103 -15.13 -0.90 -4.20
N VAL A 104 -16.38 -0.64 -4.56
CA VAL A 104 -17.31 0.13 -3.72
C VAL A 104 -17.75 -0.76 -2.56
N PHE A 105 -17.69 -0.25 -1.34
CA PHE A 105 -18.14 -0.96 -0.14
C PHE A 105 -18.46 0.05 0.96
N GLN A 106 -19.71 0.11 1.43
CA GLN A 106 -20.21 1.12 2.35
C GLN A 106 -19.85 2.53 1.85
N ASP A 107 -19.13 3.33 2.67
CA ASP A 107 -18.69 4.68 2.31
C ASP A 107 -17.41 4.71 1.47
N LYS A 108 -16.85 3.54 1.13
CA LYS A 108 -15.65 3.43 0.30
C LYS A 108 -16.04 3.45 -1.18
N GLU A 109 -15.72 4.53 -1.88
CA GLU A 109 -15.97 4.69 -3.33
C GLU A 109 -14.91 4.00 -4.20
N GLY A 110 -13.73 3.72 -3.67
CA GLY A 110 -12.61 3.09 -4.37
C GLY A 110 -11.49 2.70 -3.42
N GLY A 111 -10.38 2.20 -3.95
CA GLY A 111 -9.21 1.79 -3.18
C GLY A 111 -7.96 2.62 -3.49
N LEU A 112 -7.06 2.69 -2.52
CA LEU A 112 -5.76 3.33 -2.68
C LEU A 112 -4.71 2.29 -3.08
N ILE A 113 -3.88 2.62 -4.06
CA ILE A 113 -2.71 1.85 -4.44
C ILE A 113 -1.47 2.67 -4.14
N VAL A 114 -0.58 2.12 -3.32
CA VAL A 114 0.73 2.69 -3.00
C VAL A 114 1.78 1.88 -3.75
N ASP A 115 2.46 2.53 -4.69
CA ASP A 115 3.40 1.90 -5.61
C ASP A 115 4.84 2.22 -5.21
N TYR A 116 5.60 1.19 -4.80
CA TYR A 116 7.02 1.29 -4.45
C TYR A 116 7.97 0.86 -5.58
N VAL A 117 7.45 0.36 -6.70
CA VAL A 117 8.28 -0.26 -7.75
C VAL A 117 8.07 0.33 -9.14
N GLY A 118 7.23 1.38 -9.25
CA GLY A 118 7.01 2.08 -10.52
C GLY A 118 6.10 1.34 -11.49
N ILE A 119 4.98 0.75 -11.00
CA ILE A 119 4.00 0.07 -11.87
C ILE A 119 3.07 1.03 -12.63
N ALA A 120 3.15 2.34 -12.39
CA ALA A 120 2.24 3.32 -12.97
C ALA A 120 2.23 3.29 -14.52
N SER A 121 3.39 3.12 -15.15
CA SER A 121 3.49 2.98 -16.62
C SER A 121 2.87 1.67 -17.10
N ALA A 122 3.14 0.55 -16.42
CA ALA A 122 2.56 -0.75 -16.72
C ALA A 122 1.03 -0.76 -16.53
N LEU A 123 0.55 -0.01 -15.52
CA LEU A 123 -0.88 0.19 -15.30
C LEU A 123 -1.52 0.95 -16.46
N LYS A 124 -0.93 2.07 -16.88
CA LYS A 124 -1.42 2.86 -18.02
C LYS A 124 -1.49 2.01 -19.29
N GLN A 125 -0.48 1.21 -19.56
CA GLN A 125 -0.45 0.30 -20.70
C GLN A 125 -1.54 -0.78 -20.57
N ALA A 126 -1.64 -1.45 -19.43
CA ALA A 126 -2.66 -2.49 -19.19
C ALA A 126 -4.09 -1.92 -19.32
N MET A 127 -4.35 -0.71 -18.83
CA MET A 127 -5.64 -0.02 -19.01
C MET A 127 -5.91 0.29 -20.48
N ASN A 128 -4.91 0.79 -21.23
CA ASN A 128 -5.06 1.03 -22.65
C ASN A 128 -5.35 -0.26 -23.44
N ASP A 129 -4.68 -1.35 -23.13
CA ASP A 129 -4.90 -2.65 -23.77
C ASP A 129 -6.30 -3.22 -23.44
N TYR A 130 -6.76 -3.00 -22.21
CA TYR A 130 -8.10 -3.41 -21.76
C TYR A 130 -9.20 -2.56 -22.45
N THR A 131 -9.03 -1.23 -22.47
CA THR A 131 -9.98 -0.31 -23.11
C THR A 131 -9.92 -0.40 -24.63
N ALA A 132 -8.80 -0.78 -25.24
CA ALA A 132 -8.75 -1.03 -26.69
C ALA A 132 -9.60 -2.25 -27.10
N ARG A 133 -9.75 -3.24 -26.23
CA ARG A 133 -10.69 -4.37 -26.41
C ARG A 133 -12.14 -3.98 -26.16
N ASP A 134 -12.38 -3.03 -25.24
CA ASP A 134 -13.72 -2.59 -24.81
C ASP A 134 -14.15 -1.22 -25.40
N LYS A 135 -13.38 -0.64 -26.32
CA LYS A 135 -13.65 0.69 -26.93
C LYS A 135 -15.04 0.86 -27.56
N LYS A 136 -15.84 -0.19 -27.55
CA LYS A 136 -17.26 -0.09 -27.96
C LYS A 136 -18.22 0.36 -26.85
N ASN A 137 -17.82 0.36 -25.57
CA ASN A 137 -18.79 0.51 -24.46
C ASN A 137 -18.43 1.52 -23.36
N TYR A 138 -17.23 2.09 -23.29
CA TYR A 138 -16.89 3.07 -22.24
C TYR A 138 -16.21 4.29 -22.85
N GLY A 139 -16.86 5.44 -22.68
CA GLY A 139 -16.31 6.74 -23.10
C GLY A 139 -14.94 7.03 -22.48
N ASP A 140 -14.20 7.88 -23.15
CA ASP A 140 -12.86 8.35 -22.81
C ASP A 140 -12.86 9.01 -21.43
N THR A 141 -12.69 8.20 -20.36
CA THR A 141 -12.55 8.74 -19.02
C THR A 141 -11.12 9.26 -18.91
N ASP A 142 -10.96 10.54 -19.12
CA ASP A 142 -9.69 11.24 -18.91
C ASP A 142 -9.34 11.19 -17.41
N ILE A 143 -8.59 10.15 -17.03
CA ILE A 143 -8.15 9.91 -15.65
C ILE A 143 -7.44 11.14 -15.09
N ALA A 144 -6.74 11.89 -15.93
CA ALA A 144 -6.08 13.12 -15.53
C ALA A 144 -7.09 14.16 -15.04
N LYS A 145 -8.25 14.31 -15.70
CA LYS A 145 -9.29 15.27 -15.28
C LYS A 145 -9.91 14.92 -13.92
N VAL A 146 -10.03 13.65 -13.60
CA VAL A 146 -10.61 13.19 -12.32
C VAL A 146 -9.56 13.16 -11.20
N ALA A 147 -8.35 12.70 -11.49
CA ALA A 147 -7.29 12.56 -10.51
C ALA A 147 -6.60 13.89 -10.18
N TYR A 148 -6.48 14.81 -11.13
CA TYR A 148 -5.74 16.05 -10.93
C TYR A 148 -6.34 16.96 -9.84
N PRO A 149 -7.65 17.21 -9.78
CA PRO A 149 -8.24 17.98 -8.69
C PRO A 149 -8.00 17.36 -7.32
N LYS A 150 -8.15 16.03 -7.22
CA LYS A 150 -7.87 15.28 -5.98
C LYS A 150 -6.38 15.34 -5.58
N PHE A 151 -5.49 15.29 -6.57
CA PHE A 151 -4.07 15.49 -6.34
C PHE A 151 -3.78 16.87 -5.77
N LEU A 152 -4.36 17.93 -6.34
CA LEU A 152 -4.18 19.31 -5.87
C LEU A 152 -4.71 19.49 -4.44
N GLU A 153 -5.87 18.90 -4.13
CA GLU A 153 -6.43 18.89 -2.77
C GLU A 153 -5.44 18.24 -1.78
N LYS A 154 -4.93 17.05 -2.10
CA LYS A 154 -3.97 16.36 -1.21
C LYS A 154 -2.63 17.08 -1.13
N LEU A 155 -2.19 17.69 -2.22
CA LEU A 155 -0.99 18.53 -2.22
C LEU A 155 -1.16 19.75 -1.30
N SER A 156 -2.34 20.37 -1.29
CA SER A 156 -2.64 21.48 -0.36
C SER A 156 -2.55 21.02 1.10
N ILE A 157 -3.18 19.89 1.44
CA ILE A 157 -3.10 19.30 2.79
C ILE A 157 -1.63 19.02 3.18
N CYS A 158 -0.84 18.46 2.25
CA CYS A 158 0.58 18.24 2.51
C CYS A 158 1.34 19.56 2.76
N ARG A 159 1.03 20.62 2.01
CA ARG A 159 1.64 21.95 2.22
C ARG A 159 1.25 22.54 3.57
N ASP A 160 0.02 22.34 4.00
CA ASP A 160 -0.47 22.81 5.29
C ASP A 160 0.23 22.12 6.46
N LEU A 161 0.61 20.82 6.31
CA LEU A 161 1.44 20.13 7.30
C LEU A 161 2.83 20.75 7.47
N PHE A 162 3.34 21.43 6.44
CA PHE A 162 4.63 22.14 6.47
C PHE A 162 4.48 23.66 6.71
N HIS A 163 3.29 24.10 7.11
CA HIS A 163 3.07 25.52 7.40
C HIS A 163 4.04 26.01 8.49
N GLY A 164 4.82 27.05 8.17
CA GLY A 164 5.88 27.56 9.06
C GLY A 164 7.25 26.89 8.91
N TYR A 165 7.39 25.84 8.09
CA TYR A 165 8.67 25.23 7.78
C TYR A 165 9.21 25.68 6.42
N ASP A 166 10.44 26.25 6.41
CA ASP A 166 11.10 26.64 5.15
C ASP A 166 11.77 25.43 4.48
N TYR A 167 11.14 24.94 3.42
CA TYR A 167 11.68 23.86 2.56
C TYR A 167 12.30 24.35 1.26
N SER A 168 12.59 25.66 1.11
CA SER A 168 13.17 26.24 -0.13
C SER A 168 14.48 25.58 -0.54
N LYS A 169 15.30 25.17 0.44
CA LYS A 169 16.56 24.46 0.22
C LYS A 169 16.39 23.07 -0.38
N PHE A 170 15.23 22.47 -0.29
CA PHE A 170 14.94 21.19 -0.96
C PHE A 170 14.90 21.37 -2.48
N THR A 171 14.32 22.47 -2.98
CA THR A 171 14.22 22.75 -4.42
C THR A 171 15.45 23.39 -5.00
N ASN A 172 16.05 24.35 -4.27
CA ASN A 172 17.09 25.25 -4.79
C ASN A 172 18.48 25.02 -4.16
N GLY A 173 18.61 24.09 -3.22
CA GLY A 173 19.85 23.84 -2.50
C GLY A 173 20.75 22.82 -3.16
N THR A 174 22.00 22.74 -2.64
CA THR A 174 22.94 21.66 -2.92
C THR A 174 22.45 20.33 -2.33
N ASP A 175 23.05 19.21 -2.71
CA ASP A 175 22.64 17.89 -2.21
C ASP A 175 22.70 17.78 -0.68
N LEU A 176 23.70 18.44 -0.07
CA LEU A 176 23.82 18.51 1.39
C LEU A 176 22.69 19.34 2.03
N GLU A 177 22.34 20.46 1.43
CA GLU A 177 21.24 21.32 1.90
C GLU A 177 19.88 20.63 1.72
N ARG A 178 19.67 19.90 0.62
CA ARG A 178 18.50 19.05 0.40
C ARG A 178 18.34 17.98 1.48
N SER A 179 19.44 17.26 1.77
CA SER A 179 19.45 16.25 2.82
C SER A 179 19.10 16.83 4.20
N LYS A 180 19.67 18.00 4.54
CA LYS A 180 19.34 18.73 5.79
C LYS A 180 17.87 19.18 5.81
N ALA A 181 17.34 19.66 4.69
CA ALA A 181 15.94 20.07 4.59
C ALA A 181 14.98 18.88 4.82
N ILE A 182 15.28 17.70 4.27
CA ILE A 182 14.49 16.48 4.52
C ILE A 182 14.49 16.09 5.99
N THR A 183 15.67 16.06 6.62
CA THR A 183 15.81 15.71 8.05
C THR A 183 15.09 16.73 8.93
N GLY A 184 15.21 18.02 8.61
CA GLY A 184 14.51 19.09 9.31
C GLY A 184 13.00 18.99 9.18
N ALA A 185 12.49 18.66 7.98
CA ALA A 185 11.07 18.45 7.73
C ALA A 185 10.48 17.29 8.55
N VAL A 186 11.21 16.18 8.63
CA VAL A 186 10.81 15.03 9.48
C VAL A 186 10.71 15.44 10.94
N ASN A 187 11.73 16.16 11.45
CA ASN A 187 11.76 16.62 12.83
C ASN A 187 10.64 17.64 13.13
N PHE A 188 10.32 18.49 12.17
CA PHE A 188 9.24 19.47 12.28
C PHE A 188 7.88 18.78 12.44
N ILE A 189 7.56 17.78 11.59
CA ILE A 189 6.29 17.05 11.68
C ILE A 189 6.22 16.22 12.96
N VAL A 190 7.28 15.50 13.32
CA VAL A 190 7.32 14.69 14.55
C VAL A 190 7.28 15.56 15.81
N GLY A 191 7.83 16.78 15.74
CA GLY A 191 7.78 17.75 16.83
C GLY A 191 6.36 18.27 17.11
N THR A 192 5.61 18.59 16.04
CA THR A 192 4.20 19.02 16.16
C THR A 192 3.28 17.95 16.72
N ASP A 193 3.51 16.68 16.40
CA ASP A 193 2.73 15.58 16.99
C ASP A 193 2.98 15.45 18.50
N LYS A 194 4.22 15.64 18.96
CA LYS A 194 4.56 15.60 20.40
C LYS A 194 4.01 16.78 21.21
N GLU A 195 3.77 17.91 20.57
CA GLU A 195 3.12 19.06 21.23
C GLU A 195 1.62 18.85 21.37
N ARG A 196 0.96 18.24 20.37
CA ARG A 196 -0.47 17.89 20.40
C ARG A 196 -0.83 16.78 21.40
N GLU A 197 0.12 15.91 21.76
CA GLU A 197 -0.07 14.89 22.80
C GLU A 197 0.08 15.45 24.22
N ARG A 198 0.49 16.72 24.37
CA ARG A 198 0.69 17.40 25.68
C ARG A 198 -0.40 18.40 26.04
N GLU A 199 -1.30 18.71 25.11
CA GLU A 199 -2.54 19.48 25.30
C GLU A 199 -3.75 18.54 25.47
#